data_2875ef54efdee484b854d856a05ed126
#
_entry.id   2875ef54efdee484b854d856a05ed126
#
_cell.length_a   1.000
_cell.length_b   1.000
_cell.length_c   1.000
_cell.angle_alpha   90.00
_cell.angle_beta   90.00
_cell.angle_gamma   90.00
#
_symmetry.space_group_name_H-M   'P 1'
#
loop_
_entity.id
_entity.type
_entity.pdbx_description
1 polymer ?
#
loop_
_entity_poly.entity_id
_entity_poly.type
_entity_poly.pdbx_seq_one_letter_code
_entity_poly.pdbx_strand_id
1 'polypeptide(L)'
;LVNDKSNATGYTIVAGTLGHCAWLDELVQNKSIDISAIKNKWEAFTIKIVEKDGKKLLLIAGSDRRGTAFGIFHLSRTMGVSPFVWWADVVPVKRKQVFVAGSYTSTPPSVKYRGIFINDEDWGLQPWAAKHMDTAIKDIGPNTYAKVFELMLRLKANYIWPAMHPC
;
A
#
# COMPACT_ATOMS: atom_id res chain seq x y z
N LEU A 1 3.27 14.87 -1.36
CA LEU A 1 2.02 14.42 -1.96
C LEU A 1 1.30 15.63 -2.54
N VAL A 2 0.95 15.58 -3.81
CA VAL A 2 0.23 16.63 -4.51
C VAL A 2 -1.17 16.10 -4.79
N ASN A 3 -2.19 16.81 -4.35
CA ASN A 3 -3.59 16.43 -4.58
C ASN A 3 -4.20 17.10 -5.83
N ASP A 4 -3.41 17.93 -6.53
CA ASP A 4 -3.86 18.70 -7.68
C ASP A 4 -2.99 18.40 -8.91
N LYS A 5 -3.64 18.19 -10.07
CA LYS A 5 -2.97 17.97 -11.35
C LYS A 5 -2.13 19.16 -11.83
N SER A 6 -2.47 20.39 -11.44
CA SER A 6 -1.75 21.61 -11.86
C SER A 6 -0.31 21.63 -11.40
N ASN A 7 0.01 20.91 -10.31
CA ASN A 7 1.34 20.84 -9.70
C ASN A 7 2.16 19.62 -10.17
N ALA A 8 1.65 18.80 -11.10
CA ALA A 8 2.37 17.65 -11.62
C ALA A 8 3.48 18.09 -12.60
N THR A 9 4.73 17.89 -12.21
CA THR A 9 5.92 18.19 -13.01
C THR A 9 6.74 16.95 -13.28
N GLY A 10 7.31 16.82 -14.51
CA GLY A 10 8.22 15.74 -14.85
C GLY A 10 7.58 14.35 -14.77
N TYR A 11 8.24 13.43 -14.05
CA TYR A 11 7.73 12.07 -13.82
C TYR A 11 6.76 12.08 -12.65
N THR A 12 5.52 11.72 -12.91
CA THR A 12 4.43 11.78 -11.92
C THR A 12 3.90 10.39 -11.64
N ILE A 13 3.68 10.09 -10.36
CA ILE A 13 2.96 8.88 -9.93
C ILE A 13 1.55 9.31 -9.52
N VAL A 14 0.54 8.74 -10.16
CA VAL A 14 -0.86 8.94 -9.81
C VAL A 14 -1.39 7.66 -9.17
N ALA A 15 -1.82 7.76 -7.93
CA ALA A 15 -2.46 6.65 -7.23
C ALA A 15 -3.89 7.03 -6.86
N GLY A 16 -4.86 6.22 -7.29
CA GLY A 16 -6.27 6.53 -7.06
C GLY A 16 -7.18 5.31 -7.02
N THR A 17 -8.34 5.50 -6.40
CA THR A 17 -9.42 4.53 -6.37
C THR A 17 -10.45 4.89 -7.42
N LEU A 18 -10.95 3.90 -8.16
CA LEU A 18 -12.01 4.08 -9.16
C LEU A 18 -13.24 4.74 -8.53
N GLY A 19 -13.77 5.78 -9.18
CA GLY A 19 -14.93 6.55 -8.69
C GLY A 19 -14.63 7.50 -7.52
N HIS A 20 -13.36 7.61 -7.10
CA HIS A 20 -12.93 8.49 -5.99
C HIS A 20 -11.70 9.33 -6.32
N CYS A 21 -11.26 9.33 -7.57
CA CYS A 21 -10.11 10.10 -8.03
C CYS A 21 -10.43 10.68 -9.40
N ALA A 22 -10.75 11.97 -9.45
CA ALA A 22 -11.17 12.65 -10.68
C ALA A 22 -10.18 12.48 -11.84
N TRP A 23 -8.89 12.50 -11.55
CA TRP A 23 -7.87 12.30 -12.56
C TRP A 23 -7.88 10.88 -13.15
N LEU A 24 -8.05 9.87 -12.31
CA LEU A 24 -8.18 8.48 -12.74
C LEU A 24 -9.48 8.28 -13.54
N ASP A 25 -10.60 8.85 -13.06
CA ASP A 25 -11.90 8.72 -13.70
C ASP A 25 -11.92 9.38 -15.08
N GLU A 26 -11.23 10.50 -15.26
CA GLU A 26 -11.00 11.13 -16.56
C GLU A 26 -10.22 10.22 -17.53
N LEU A 27 -9.16 9.55 -17.07
CA LEU A 27 -8.38 8.61 -17.90
C LEU A 27 -9.22 7.39 -18.32
N VAL A 28 -10.12 6.95 -17.45
CA VAL A 28 -11.06 5.86 -17.75
C VAL A 28 -12.10 6.31 -18.79
N GLN A 29 -12.71 7.49 -18.61
CA GLN A 29 -13.71 8.04 -19.53
C GLN A 29 -13.14 8.25 -20.94
N ASN A 30 -11.93 8.76 -21.02
CA ASN A 30 -11.22 9.00 -22.27
C ASN A 30 -10.62 7.72 -22.89
N LYS A 31 -10.89 6.54 -22.31
CA LYS A 31 -10.34 5.24 -22.73
C LYS A 31 -8.80 5.19 -22.81
N SER A 32 -8.13 6.07 -22.09
CA SER A 32 -6.65 6.07 -21.99
C SER A 32 -6.13 4.89 -21.19
N ILE A 33 -7.01 4.26 -20.40
CA ILE A 33 -6.68 3.07 -19.61
C ILE A 33 -7.86 2.08 -19.64
N ASP A 34 -7.52 0.81 -19.81
CA ASP A 34 -8.45 -0.30 -19.62
C ASP A 34 -8.40 -0.78 -18.17
N ILE A 35 -9.55 -0.77 -17.52
CA ILE A 35 -9.75 -1.19 -16.13
C ILE A 35 -10.62 -2.46 -16.02
N SER A 36 -10.98 -3.10 -17.12
CA SER A 36 -11.89 -4.25 -17.17
C SER A 36 -11.48 -5.37 -16.21
N ALA A 37 -10.18 -5.60 -16.09
CA ALA A 37 -9.63 -6.64 -15.22
C ALA A 37 -9.81 -6.37 -13.71
N ILE A 38 -10.02 -5.12 -13.29
CA ILE A 38 -10.17 -4.74 -11.88
C ILE A 38 -11.55 -4.18 -11.55
N LYS A 39 -12.33 -3.76 -12.54
CA LYS A 39 -13.66 -3.19 -12.33
C LYS A 39 -14.59 -4.20 -11.64
N ASN A 40 -15.30 -3.76 -10.62
CA ASN A 40 -16.20 -4.59 -9.80
C ASN A 40 -15.49 -5.79 -9.12
N LYS A 41 -14.18 -5.75 -9.01
CA LYS A 41 -13.41 -6.71 -8.20
C LYS A 41 -13.07 -6.05 -6.86
N TRP A 42 -12.91 -6.86 -5.84
CA TRP A 42 -12.49 -6.38 -4.53
C TRP A 42 -10.97 -6.49 -4.39
N GLU A 43 -10.36 -5.47 -3.78
CA GLU A 43 -8.94 -5.41 -3.45
C GLU A 43 -7.99 -5.68 -4.64
N ALA A 44 -8.47 -5.39 -5.86
CA ALA A 44 -7.67 -5.52 -7.07
C ALA A 44 -7.07 -4.16 -7.48
N PHE A 45 -5.96 -4.20 -8.19
CA PHE A 45 -5.30 -3.00 -8.69
C PHE A 45 -4.56 -3.26 -10.00
N THR A 46 -4.29 -2.19 -10.73
CA THR A 46 -3.40 -2.19 -11.89
C THR A 46 -2.36 -1.08 -11.77
N ILE A 47 -1.15 -1.36 -12.24
CA ILE A 47 -0.05 -0.41 -12.36
C ILE A 47 0.30 -0.34 -13.83
N LYS A 48 0.24 0.86 -14.42
CA LYS A 48 0.50 1.07 -15.85
C LYS A 48 1.24 2.39 -16.07
N ILE A 49 2.06 2.43 -17.11
CA ILE A 49 2.60 3.68 -17.62
C ILE A 49 1.58 4.20 -18.66
N VAL A 50 1.13 5.42 -18.46
CA VAL A 50 0.17 6.10 -19.33
C VAL A 50 0.84 7.36 -19.87
N GLU A 51 0.66 7.64 -21.13
CA GLU A 51 1.08 8.91 -21.74
C GLU A 51 -0.15 9.81 -21.88
N LYS A 52 -0.05 11.02 -21.33
CA LYS A 52 -1.07 12.05 -21.44
C LYS A 52 -0.42 13.42 -21.58
N ASP A 53 -0.86 14.18 -22.61
CA ASP A 53 -0.37 15.52 -22.91
C ASP A 53 1.18 15.56 -23.03
N GLY A 54 1.77 14.55 -23.68
CA GLY A 54 3.21 14.41 -23.86
C GLY A 54 4.00 14.06 -22.59
N LYS A 55 3.30 13.77 -21.46
CA LYS A 55 3.92 13.38 -20.18
C LYS A 55 3.66 11.91 -19.88
N LYS A 56 4.70 11.23 -19.36
CA LYS A 56 4.57 9.86 -18.87
C LYS A 56 4.15 9.87 -17.41
N LEU A 57 3.07 9.18 -17.12
CA LEU A 57 2.53 8.99 -15.75
C LEU A 57 2.66 7.53 -15.36
N LEU A 58 3.12 7.26 -14.15
CA LEU A 58 2.97 5.94 -13.53
C LEU A 58 1.65 5.93 -12.77
N LEU A 59 0.68 5.19 -13.30
CA LEU A 59 -0.65 5.10 -12.73
C LEU A 59 -0.79 3.86 -11.86
N ILE A 60 -1.33 4.03 -10.66
CA ILE A 60 -1.78 2.98 -9.75
C ILE A 60 -3.28 3.14 -9.57
N ALA A 61 -4.07 2.26 -10.18
CA ALA A 61 -5.52 2.29 -10.07
C ALA A 61 -6.01 1.11 -9.23
N GLY A 62 -6.69 1.40 -8.12
CA GLY A 62 -7.34 0.40 -7.28
C GLY A 62 -8.83 0.30 -7.58
N SER A 63 -9.37 -0.91 -7.53
CA SER A 63 -10.81 -1.17 -7.61
C SER A 63 -11.57 -0.62 -6.40
N ASP A 64 -10.89 -0.58 -5.26
CA ASP A 64 -11.33 0.00 -4.00
C ASP A 64 -10.15 0.62 -3.24
N ARG A 65 -10.39 1.18 -2.05
CA ARG A 65 -9.35 1.85 -1.24
C ARG A 65 -8.20 0.91 -0.88
N ARG A 66 -8.50 -0.35 -0.52
CA ARG A 66 -7.47 -1.33 -0.19
C ARG A 66 -6.70 -1.77 -1.43
N GLY A 67 -7.37 -1.95 -2.56
CA GLY A 67 -6.72 -2.20 -3.84
C GLY A 67 -5.70 -1.11 -4.20
N THR A 68 -6.07 0.17 -3.99
CA THR A 68 -5.13 1.30 -4.19
C THR A 68 -3.92 1.19 -3.27
N ALA A 69 -4.13 0.96 -1.97
CA ALA A 69 -3.05 0.79 -1.00
C ALA A 69 -2.15 -0.41 -1.35
N PHE A 70 -2.75 -1.54 -1.74
CA PHE A 70 -2.01 -2.73 -2.16
C PHE A 70 -1.17 -2.48 -3.42
N GLY A 71 -1.67 -1.67 -4.36
CA GLY A 71 -0.92 -1.25 -5.53
C GLY A 71 0.30 -0.40 -5.18
N ILE A 72 0.14 0.56 -4.27
CA ILE A 72 1.24 1.40 -3.76
C ILE A 72 2.31 0.52 -3.08
N PHE A 73 1.92 -0.38 -2.19
CA PHE A 73 2.86 -1.26 -1.52
C PHE A 73 3.46 -2.34 -2.44
N HIS A 74 2.72 -2.76 -3.47
CA HIS A 74 3.29 -3.62 -4.50
C HIS A 74 4.43 -2.92 -5.25
N LEU A 75 4.23 -1.68 -5.67
CA LEU A 75 5.30 -0.87 -6.28
C LEU A 75 6.49 -0.72 -5.33
N SER A 76 6.25 -0.37 -4.06
CA SER A 76 7.28 -0.27 -3.02
C SER A 76 8.11 -1.56 -2.90
N ARG A 77 7.44 -2.72 -2.86
CA ARG A 77 8.11 -4.04 -2.83
C ARG A 77 8.93 -4.29 -4.09
N THR A 78 8.41 -3.96 -5.28
CA THR A 78 9.12 -4.12 -6.55
C THR A 78 10.38 -3.25 -6.61
N MET A 79 10.37 -2.09 -5.95
CA MET A 79 11.54 -1.23 -5.78
C MET A 79 12.56 -1.76 -4.75
N GLY A 80 12.26 -2.86 -4.06
CA GLY A 80 13.16 -3.51 -3.12
C GLY A 80 12.91 -3.20 -1.64
N VAL A 81 11.76 -2.60 -1.30
CA VAL A 81 11.38 -2.39 0.10
C VAL A 81 10.63 -3.63 0.62
N SER A 82 11.26 -4.37 1.52
CA SER A 82 10.64 -5.55 2.13
C SER A 82 9.36 -5.21 2.88
N PRO A 83 8.32 -6.07 2.86
CA PRO A 83 7.20 -5.95 3.79
C PRO A 83 7.63 -5.89 5.26
N PHE A 84 8.72 -6.55 5.60
CA PHE A 84 9.26 -6.63 6.96
C PHE A 84 10.27 -5.53 7.31
N VAL A 85 10.28 -4.42 6.59
CA VAL A 85 11.22 -3.30 6.78
C VAL A 85 11.30 -2.77 8.21
N TRP A 86 10.23 -2.91 9.00
CA TRP A 86 10.18 -2.50 10.42
C TRP A 86 10.41 -3.66 11.40
N TRP A 87 10.39 -4.91 10.94
CA TRP A 87 10.25 -6.07 11.82
C TRP A 87 11.43 -7.05 11.80
N ALA A 88 12.25 -7.03 10.78
CA ALA A 88 13.25 -8.05 10.56
C ALA A 88 14.62 -7.46 10.17
N ASP A 89 14.92 -6.23 10.57
CA ASP A 89 16.17 -5.52 10.27
C ASP A 89 16.53 -5.50 8.77
N VAL A 90 15.52 -5.58 7.91
CA VAL A 90 15.70 -5.60 6.45
C VAL A 90 15.80 -4.17 5.93
N VAL A 91 17.01 -3.62 5.94
CA VAL A 91 17.25 -2.26 5.47
C VAL A 91 17.17 -2.22 3.94
N PRO A 92 16.31 -1.36 3.36
CA PRO A 92 16.25 -1.20 1.90
C PRO A 92 17.56 -0.66 1.34
N VAL A 93 18.01 -1.24 0.23
CA VAL A 93 19.19 -0.75 -0.47
C VAL A 93 18.91 0.61 -1.09
N LYS A 94 19.69 1.63 -0.72
CA LYS A 94 19.57 2.97 -1.32
C LYS A 94 19.98 2.92 -2.79
N ARG A 95 19.12 3.40 -3.67
CA ARG A 95 19.34 3.49 -5.11
C ARG A 95 19.27 4.94 -5.55
N LYS A 96 20.22 5.36 -6.42
CA LYS A 96 20.21 6.72 -7.00
C LYS A 96 19.10 6.90 -8.02
N GLN A 97 18.74 5.82 -8.71
CA GLN A 97 17.70 5.81 -9.76
C GLN A 97 16.92 4.50 -9.71
N VAL A 98 15.64 4.59 -10.01
CA VAL A 98 14.75 3.44 -10.16
C VAL A 98 14.00 3.60 -11.48
N PHE A 99 13.98 2.53 -12.27
CA PHE A 99 13.27 2.50 -13.55
C PHE A 99 12.06 1.57 -13.41
N VAL A 100 10.93 2.02 -13.94
CA VAL A 100 9.72 1.21 -14.01
C VAL A 100 9.43 0.93 -15.48
N ALA A 101 9.25 -0.34 -15.83
CA ALA A 101 8.90 -0.78 -17.18
C ALA A 101 7.74 -1.79 -17.12
N GLY A 102 6.91 -1.78 -18.17
CA GLY A 102 5.79 -2.70 -18.30
C GLY A 102 4.56 -2.29 -17.50
N SER A 103 3.68 -3.25 -17.30
CA SER A 103 2.44 -3.10 -16.53
C SER A 103 2.21 -4.32 -15.64
N TYR A 104 1.46 -4.11 -14.57
CA TYR A 104 1.05 -5.18 -13.67
C TYR A 104 -0.43 -5.03 -13.33
N THR A 105 -1.17 -6.13 -13.36
CA THR A 105 -2.57 -6.16 -12.91
C THR A 105 -2.74 -7.34 -11.96
N SER A 106 -3.23 -7.05 -10.76
CA SER A 106 -3.50 -8.10 -9.77
C SER A 106 -4.79 -8.83 -10.09
N THR A 107 -4.86 -10.10 -9.71
CA THR A 107 -6.13 -10.80 -9.52
C THR A 107 -6.76 -10.39 -8.19
N PRO A 108 -8.09 -10.44 -8.04
CA PRO A 108 -8.71 -10.33 -6.74
C PRO A 108 -8.27 -11.50 -5.85
N PRO A 109 -8.13 -11.30 -4.55
CA PRO A 109 -7.80 -12.40 -3.64
C PRO A 109 -8.89 -13.47 -3.63
N SER A 110 -8.49 -14.75 -3.57
CA SER A 110 -9.42 -15.87 -3.50
C SER A 110 -10.07 -16.03 -2.11
N VAL A 111 -9.42 -15.52 -1.07
CA VAL A 111 -9.92 -15.55 0.32
C VAL A 111 -10.26 -14.15 0.78
N LYS A 112 -11.47 -13.95 1.28
CA LYS A 112 -11.98 -12.63 1.67
C LYS A 112 -11.23 -12.02 2.87
N TYR A 113 -11.02 -12.78 3.93
CA TYR A 113 -10.33 -12.32 5.14
C TYR A 113 -8.95 -12.95 5.23
N ARG A 114 -7.94 -12.11 5.33
CA ARG A 114 -6.52 -12.49 5.42
C ARG A 114 -5.89 -11.60 6.46
N GLY A 115 -5.29 -12.19 7.46
CA GLY A 115 -4.79 -11.39 8.57
C GLY A 115 -3.86 -12.12 9.48
N ILE A 116 -3.60 -11.47 10.60
CA ILE A 116 -2.78 -11.99 11.68
C ILE A 116 -3.55 -11.94 12.99
N PHE A 117 -3.20 -12.84 13.87
CA PHE A 117 -3.56 -12.81 15.27
C PHE A 117 -2.30 -12.49 16.08
N ILE A 118 -2.35 -11.46 16.90
CA ILE A 118 -1.29 -11.12 17.83
C ILE A 118 -1.63 -11.80 19.15
N ASN A 119 -1.13 -13.02 19.31
CA ASN A 119 -1.23 -13.77 20.55
C ASN A 119 0.03 -13.50 21.38
N ASP A 120 0.09 -12.33 21.99
CA ASP A 120 1.19 -11.94 22.86
C ASP A 120 0.77 -12.13 24.33
N GLU A 121 1.52 -12.92 25.05
CA GLU A 121 1.33 -13.22 26.47
C GLU A 121 2.47 -12.58 27.28
N ASP A 122 2.77 -11.32 27.02
CA ASP A 122 3.78 -10.50 27.69
C ASP A 122 5.24 -10.92 27.45
N TRP A 123 5.51 -11.76 26.44
CA TRP A 123 6.85 -12.33 26.24
C TRP A 123 7.61 -11.71 25.08
N GLY A 124 6.95 -11.20 24.07
CA GLY A 124 7.56 -10.78 22.81
C GLY A 124 7.25 -9.35 22.43
N LEU A 125 6.11 -9.12 21.80
CA LEU A 125 5.77 -7.83 21.23
C LEU A 125 5.56 -6.76 22.30
N GLN A 126 4.89 -7.09 23.40
CA GLN A 126 4.60 -6.15 24.49
C GLN A 126 5.88 -5.56 25.11
N PRO A 127 6.84 -6.34 25.63
CA PRO A 127 8.04 -5.77 26.21
C PRO A 127 8.94 -5.07 25.18
N TRP A 128 8.89 -5.48 23.93
CA TRP A 128 9.60 -4.78 22.85
C TRP A 128 8.94 -3.42 22.54
N ALA A 129 7.61 -3.38 22.40
CA ALA A 129 6.86 -2.17 22.13
C ALA A 129 7.04 -1.14 23.24
N ALA A 130 6.93 -1.58 24.50
CA ALA A 130 7.15 -0.75 25.68
C ALA A 130 8.53 -0.09 25.73
N LYS A 131 9.56 -0.73 25.16
CA LYS A 131 10.94 -0.20 25.14
C LYS A 131 11.26 0.63 23.90
N HIS A 132 10.66 0.33 22.75
CA HIS A 132 11.14 0.83 21.45
C HIS A 132 10.12 1.69 20.70
N MET A 133 8.82 1.51 20.93
CA MET A 133 7.78 2.16 20.14
C MET A 133 6.85 3.04 20.97
N ASP A 134 6.32 2.50 22.04
CA ASP A 134 5.27 3.12 22.85
C ASP A 134 5.74 3.29 24.30
N THR A 135 6.92 3.90 24.45
CA THR A 135 7.65 4.05 25.73
C THR A 135 6.89 4.82 26.79
N ALA A 136 6.00 5.74 26.37
CA ALA A 136 5.20 6.54 27.30
C ALA A 136 4.11 5.73 28.00
N ILE A 137 3.49 4.79 27.29
CA ILE A 137 2.43 3.93 27.83
C ILE A 137 2.95 2.59 28.35
N LYS A 138 4.19 2.24 28.01
CA LYS A 138 4.87 0.99 28.41
C LYS A 138 4.09 -0.28 28.03
N ASP A 139 3.42 -0.26 26.89
CA ASP A 139 2.61 -1.36 26.37
C ASP A 139 2.58 -1.35 24.84
N ILE A 140 1.80 -2.26 24.22
CA ILE A 140 1.53 -2.26 22.78
C ILE A 140 0.56 -1.11 22.46
N GLY A 141 1.10 -0.01 21.98
CA GLY A 141 0.33 1.20 21.73
C GLY A 141 0.13 1.55 20.26
N PRO A 142 -0.38 2.76 19.98
CA PRO A 142 -0.73 3.19 18.63
C PRO A 142 0.46 3.24 17.67
N ASN A 143 1.68 3.52 18.14
CA ASN A 143 2.86 3.53 17.28
C ASN A 143 3.21 2.11 16.78
N THR A 144 3.14 1.13 17.67
CA THR A 144 3.32 -0.29 17.32
C THR A 144 2.25 -0.75 16.36
N TYR A 145 0.96 -0.50 16.65
CA TYR A 145 -0.14 -0.88 15.78
C TYR A 145 -0.07 -0.20 14.41
N ALA A 146 0.39 1.05 14.32
CA ALA A 146 0.60 1.70 13.02
C ALA A 146 1.57 0.92 12.14
N LYS A 147 2.65 0.35 12.72
CA LYS A 147 3.60 -0.51 11.98
C LYS A 147 3.03 -1.89 11.67
N VAL A 148 2.20 -2.44 12.55
CA VAL A 148 1.47 -3.69 12.28
C VAL A 148 0.50 -3.50 11.11
N PHE A 149 -0.27 -2.42 11.09
CA PHE A 149 -1.19 -2.13 10.00
C PHE A 149 -0.46 -1.87 8.67
N GLU A 150 0.69 -1.19 8.70
CA GLU A 150 1.52 -1.04 7.52
C GLU A 150 2.01 -2.40 7.00
N LEU A 151 2.48 -3.29 7.88
CA LEU A 151 2.87 -4.66 7.52
C LEU A 151 1.72 -5.41 6.85
N MET A 152 0.53 -5.33 7.44
CA MET A 152 -0.67 -5.96 6.89
C MET A 152 -0.96 -5.47 5.47
N LEU A 153 -0.95 -4.16 5.23
CA LEU A 153 -1.16 -3.60 3.89
C LEU A 153 -0.07 -4.02 2.90
N ARG A 154 1.19 -4.09 3.33
CA ARG A 154 2.31 -4.59 2.52
C ARG A 154 2.16 -6.06 2.14
N LEU A 155 1.57 -6.87 3.01
CA LEU A 155 1.28 -8.30 2.80
C LEU A 155 -0.10 -8.54 2.15
N LYS A 156 -0.85 -7.49 1.81
CA LYS A 156 -2.22 -7.56 1.28
C LYS A 156 -3.20 -8.24 2.23
N ALA A 157 -3.00 -8.06 3.54
CA ALA A 157 -3.91 -8.48 4.58
C ALA A 157 -4.96 -7.39 4.87
N ASN A 158 -6.10 -7.79 5.43
CA ASN A 158 -7.23 -6.91 5.69
C ASN A 158 -7.96 -7.22 7.00
N TYR A 159 -7.40 -8.09 7.83
CA TYR A 159 -8.00 -8.54 9.07
C TYR A 159 -6.93 -8.67 10.16
N ILE A 160 -7.25 -8.23 11.37
CA ILE A 160 -6.39 -8.38 12.54
C ILE A 160 -7.22 -8.83 13.74
N TRP A 161 -6.62 -9.70 14.53
CA TRP A 161 -7.03 -9.96 15.89
C TRP A 161 -5.95 -9.39 16.81
N PRO A 162 -6.23 -8.28 17.51
CA PRO A 162 -5.22 -7.61 18.33
C PRO A 162 -4.86 -8.41 19.57
N ALA A 163 -3.74 -8.04 20.21
CA ALA A 163 -3.37 -8.57 21.51
C ALA A 163 -4.41 -8.17 22.57
N MET A 164 -4.66 -9.07 23.49
CA MET A 164 -5.60 -8.88 24.61
C MET A 164 -4.85 -8.38 25.85
N HIS A 165 -4.39 -7.13 25.79
CA HIS A 165 -3.80 -6.45 26.95
C HIS A 165 -4.80 -5.48 27.56
N PRO A 166 -4.79 -5.29 28.89
CA PRO A 166 -5.51 -4.19 29.50
C PRO A 166 -4.85 -2.88 29.08
N CYS A 167 -5.54 -2.08 28.26
CA CYS A 167 -5.11 -0.76 27.82
C CYS A 167 -5.86 0.33 28.57
#